data_174e4e066113e34104b0dbaa2fe20557
#
_entry.id   174e4e066113e34104b0dbaa2fe20557
#
_cell.length_a   1.000
_cell.length_b   1.000
_cell.length_c   1.000
_cell.angle_alpha   90.00
_cell.angle_beta   90.00
_cell.angle_gamma   90.00
#
_symmetry.space_group_name_H-M   'P 1'
#
loop_
_entity.id
_entity.type
_entity.pdbx_description
1 polymer ?
#
loop_
_entity_poly.entity_id
_entity_poly.type
_entity_poly.pdbx_seq_one_letter_code
_entity_poly.pdbx_strand_id
1 'polypeptide(L)'
;MTPASIYGLRFQQIRSLTKWIVIVTPLAMAVGSLVALFLWSLDGATELRFEFPWLIYCMPGAGFAMVWAYGKFAKSAEGGNNLIVDQIHQPGGGVPLRMAPFILVTTVLTHMVGGSAGREGTAVQLGGSLASAFGKLFKLTASDVRILLMAGIAAGFGAVFGTPIAGAVFALEVLTIGRMQYEALLPSLMAAVVANWTCHAWGIGHVQYSIAYLGGAKEAIGFHLDALLMLKVVIAGVAFGLAAHFFAELSHLASSAYKAILPYAPLRPVLASAILIGLVYALGTREYLGLGVWSPNPEDATILGFFRADYVDYWSWAWKGLFTIVTLSAGFKGGEVTPLFFIGAALGSAIAGGLGAPPDLFAGLGFVAVFAGATNTPLACMIMGIELFGATHSVYIAVACFVAYLCSGHSSIYLSQRVGVPKTAAASDIPPDISVRHMRDMNAQAKGDLLALVRLRSIRTTANLQERPIVMTSHKLSSREVGMVRIYMKPREKTVGKGNWFGGAKPLYRELVMQAKASGIMNAIAHQTHFGYSNNGKLQDEGFEIPNPDLTMCVELIADREQLEQFCRTHGTLLRNKVIIYKHIEHWDVLDHSLDTEKALTDTTS
;
A
#
# COMPACT_ATOMS: atom_id res chain seq x y z
N MET A 1 39.12 14.58 8.59
CA MET A 1 39.14 13.13 8.38
C MET A 1 40.54 12.69 8.05
N THR A 2 41.09 11.74 8.76
CA THR A 2 42.44 11.21 8.47
C THR A 2 42.40 10.32 7.21
N PRO A 3 43.49 10.23 6.41
CA PRO A 3 43.53 9.35 5.24
C PRO A 3 43.10 7.90 5.54
N ALA A 4 43.44 7.36 6.70
CA ALA A 4 43.04 6.04 7.14
C ALA A 4 41.51 5.88 7.30
N SER A 5 40.77 6.95 7.67
CA SER A 5 39.31 6.93 7.77
C SER A 5 38.65 6.92 6.39
N ILE A 6 39.26 7.55 5.39
CA ILE A 6 38.74 7.57 4.01
C ILE A 6 38.90 6.20 3.34
N TYR A 7 40.03 5.52 3.53
CA TYR A 7 40.21 4.15 3.01
C TYR A 7 39.27 3.14 3.68
N GLY A 8 39.01 3.29 4.98
CA GLY A 8 38.06 2.47 5.73
C GLY A 8 36.62 2.63 5.19
N LEU A 9 36.20 3.86 4.91
CA LEU A 9 34.87 4.14 4.33
C LEU A 9 34.71 3.55 2.92
N ARG A 10 35.72 3.68 2.05
CA ARG A 10 35.69 3.09 0.70
C ARG A 10 35.64 1.57 0.75
N PHE A 11 36.37 0.93 1.65
CA PHE A 11 36.32 -0.52 1.83
C PHE A 11 34.94 -1.00 2.30
N GLN A 12 34.29 -0.26 3.22
CA GLN A 12 32.91 -0.56 3.64
C GLN A 12 31.91 -0.42 2.49
N GLN A 13 32.04 0.60 1.62
CA GLN A 13 31.20 0.78 0.44
C GLN A 13 31.36 -0.38 -0.56
N ILE A 14 32.60 -0.81 -0.85
CA ILE A 14 32.86 -1.96 -1.72
C ILE A 14 32.28 -3.23 -1.12
N ARG A 15 32.43 -3.47 0.17
CA ARG A 15 31.87 -4.62 0.87
C ARG A 15 30.34 -4.63 0.80
N SER A 16 29.70 -3.46 0.98
CA SER A 16 28.24 -3.32 0.86
C SER A 16 27.78 -3.61 -0.57
N LEU A 17 28.46 -3.08 -1.57
CA LEU A 17 28.16 -3.34 -2.98
C LEU A 17 28.27 -4.83 -3.32
N THR A 18 29.38 -5.47 -2.92
CA THR A 18 29.59 -6.91 -3.14
C THR A 18 28.50 -7.74 -2.45
N LYS A 19 28.10 -7.38 -1.22
CA LYS A 19 26.99 -8.02 -0.50
C LYS A 19 25.71 -8.00 -1.34
N TRP A 20 25.34 -6.83 -1.85
CA TRP A 20 24.11 -6.68 -2.63
C TRP A 20 24.19 -7.41 -3.97
N ILE A 21 25.33 -7.39 -4.67
CA ILE A 21 25.52 -8.17 -5.91
C ILE A 21 25.26 -9.67 -5.65
N VAL A 22 25.86 -10.23 -4.60
CA VAL A 22 25.76 -11.65 -4.29
C VAL A 22 24.35 -12.08 -3.88
N ILE A 23 23.60 -11.21 -3.19
CA ILE A 23 22.25 -11.53 -2.71
C ILE A 23 21.19 -11.23 -3.76
N VAL A 24 21.28 -10.07 -4.43
CA VAL A 24 20.23 -9.57 -5.34
C VAL A 24 20.26 -10.29 -6.68
N THR A 25 21.44 -10.64 -7.21
CA THR A 25 21.54 -11.31 -8.50
C THR A 25 20.77 -12.64 -8.54
N PRO A 26 21.01 -13.62 -7.63
CA PRO A 26 20.26 -14.86 -7.66
C PRO A 26 18.77 -14.68 -7.35
N LEU A 27 18.41 -13.72 -6.47
CA LEU A 27 17.02 -13.36 -6.25
C LEU A 27 16.36 -12.87 -7.54
N ALA A 28 16.99 -11.93 -8.25
CA ALA A 28 16.46 -11.34 -9.47
C ALA A 28 16.31 -12.37 -10.60
N MET A 29 17.28 -13.29 -10.74
CA MET A 29 17.19 -14.41 -11.67
C MET A 29 16.02 -15.33 -11.34
N ALA A 30 15.81 -15.65 -10.07
CA ALA A 30 14.68 -16.47 -9.62
C ALA A 30 13.34 -15.76 -9.87
N VAL A 31 13.24 -14.45 -9.58
CA VAL A 31 12.03 -13.65 -9.84
C VAL A 31 11.78 -13.55 -11.34
N GLY A 32 12.78 -13.22 -12.15
CA GLY A 32 12.66 -13.12 -13.61
C GLY A 32 12.19 -14.43 -14.26
N SER A 33 12.74 -15.57 -13.80
CA SER A 33 12.31 -16.89 -14.29
C SER A 33 10.86 -17.22 -13.90
N LEU A 34 10.46 -16.88 -12.66
CA LEU A 34 9.10 -17.11 -12.20
C LEU A 34 8.09 -16.19 -12.88
N VAL A 35 8.47 -14.95 -13.18
CA VAL A 35 7.66 -14.01 -13.98
C VAL A 35 7.55 -14.50 -15.42
N ALA A 36 8.61 -15.03 -16.02
CA ALA A 36 8.56 -15.62 -17.36
C ALA A 36 7.58 -16.80 -17.42
N LEU A 37 7.64 -17.73 -16.46
CA LEU A 37 6.69 -18.83 -16.34
C LEU A 37 5.25 -18.32 -16.18
N PHE A 38 5.05 -17.29 -15.36
CA PHE A 38 3.75 -16.65 -15.16
C PHE A 38 3.19 -16.06 -16.45
N LEU A 39 4.00 -15.25 -17.18
CA LEU A 39 3.59 -14.63 -18.44
C LEU A 39 3.28 -15.66 -19.51
N TRP A 40 4.10 -16.69 -19.67
CA TRP A 40 3.85 -17.80 -20.59
C TRP A 40 2.52 -18.51 -20.25
N SER A 41 2.27 -18.82 -18.97
CA SER A 41 1.03 -19.46 -18.53
C SER A 41 -0.19 -18.56 -18.75
N LEU A 42 -0.02 -17.24 -18.61
CA LEU A 42 -1.08 -16.26 -18.79
C LEU A 42 -1.47 -16.09 -20.24
N ASP A 43 -0.49 -16.10 -21.14
CA ASP A 43 -0.72 -16.03 -22.59
C ASP A 43 -1.49 -17.27 -23.05
N GLY A 44 -1.08 -18.47 -22.64
CA GLY A 44 -1.83 -19.71 -22.92
C GLY A 44 -3.25 -19.72 -22.35
N ALA A 45 -3.45 -19.19 -21.14
CA ALA A 45 -4.79 -19.05 -20.55
C ALA A 45 -5.67 -18.06 -21.32
N THR A 46 -5.06 -17.00 -21.87
CA THR A 46 -5.75 -16.00 -22.70
C THR A 46 -6.14 -16.58 -24.06
N GLU A 47 -5.27 -17.34 -24.70
CA GLU A 47 -5.55 -18.07 -25.95
C GLU A 47 -6.68 -19.08 -25.77
N LEU A 48 -6.61 -19.91 -24.72
CA LEU A 48 -7.68 -20.85 -24.38
C LEU A 48 -9.03 -20.16 -24.17
N ARG A 49 -9.05 -18.99 -23.55
CA ARG A 49 -10.29 -18.23 -23.36
C ARG A 49 -10.88 -17.74 -24.69
N PHE A 50 -10.05 -17.36 -25.65
CA PHE A 50 -10.54 -16.97 -26.98
C PHE A 50 -11.00 -18.18 -27.79
N GLU A 51 -10.30 -19.31 -27.69
CA GLU A 51 -10.65 -20.56 -28.36
C GLU A 51 -11.94 -21.18 -27.78
N PHE A 52 -12.12 -21.13 -26.44
CA PHE A 52 -13.26 -21.68 -25.73
C PHE A 52 -14.09 -20.62 -25.00
N PRO A 53 -14.92 -19.84 -25.71
CA PRO A 53 -15.69 -18.75 -25.13
C PRO A 53 -16.67 -19.16 -24.00
N TRP A 54 -17.02 -20.46 -23.90
CA TRP A 54 -17.87 -20.99 -22.84
C TRP A 54 -17.19 -21.03 -21.47
N LEU A 55 -15.86 -20.88 -21.38
CA LEU A 55 -15.12 -20.83 -20.11
C LEU A 55 -15.62 -19.75 -19.16
N ILE A 56 -16.27 -18.70 -19.65
CA ILE A 56 -16.89 -17.67 -18.82
C ILE A 56 -17.93 -18.24 -17.84
N TYR A 57 -18.63 -19.32 -18.22
CA TYR A 57 -19.61 -19.97 -17.34
C TYR A 57 -18.97 -20.78 -16.21
N CYS A 58 -17.66 -21.06 -16.30
CA CYS A 58 -16.88 -21.64 -15.21
C CYS A 58 -16.46 -20.61 -14.15
N MET A 59 -16.62 -19.31 -14.45
CA MET A 59 -16.20 -18.22 -13.56
C MET A 59 -16.77 -18.32 -12.14
N PRO A 60 -18.07 -18.63 -11.89
CA PRO A 60 -18.61 -18.75 -10.54
C PRO A 60 -17.91 -19.85 -9.72
N GLY A 61 -17.70 -21.03 -10.34
CA GLY A 61 -17.03 -22.16 -9.68
C GLY A 61 -15.56 -21.90 -9.41
N ALA A 62 -14.85 -21.33 -10.38
CA ALA A 62 -13.45 -20.95 -10.26
C ALA A 62 -13.25 -19.89 -9.15
N GLY A 63 -14.08 -18.85 -9.13
CA GLY A 63 -14.04 -17.81 -8.12
C GLY A 63 -14.31 -18.32 -6.71
N PHE A 64 -15.33 -19.18 -6.56
CA PHE A 64 -15.62 -19.86 -5.29
C PHE A 64 -14.41 -20.66 -4.80
N ALA A 65 -13.85 -21.52 -5.67
CA ALA A 65 -12.71 -22.39 -5.34
C ALA A 65 -11.47 -21.57 -4.96
N MET A 66 -11.19 -20.48 -5.68
CA MET A 66 -10.07 -19.56 -5.37
C MET A 66 -10.17 -18.98 -3.96
N VAL A 67 -11.29 -18.34 -3.64
CA VAL A 67 -11.47 -17.68 -2.34
C VAL A 67 -11.51 -18.70 -1.20
N TRP A 68 -12.14 -19.86 -1.41
CA TRP A 68 -12.13 -20.95 -0.45
C TRP A 68 -10.72 -21.49 -0.19
N ALA A 69 -9.93 -21.71 -1.25
CA ALA A 69 -8.56 -22.20 -1.15
C ALA A 69 -7.64 -21.19 -0.41
N TYR A 70 -7.77 -19.88 -0.70
CA TYR A 70 -7.07 -18.85 0.04
C TYR A 70 -7.42 -18.86 1.52
N GLY A 71 -8.70 -18.93 1.87
CA GLY A 71 -9.16 -18.97 3.26
C GLY A 71 -8.62 -20.18 4.02
N LYS A 72 -8.51 -21.34 3.35
CA LYS A 72 -8.07 -22.60 3.98
C LYS A 72 -6.54 -22.76 4.03
N PHE A 73 -5.83 -22.40 2.95
CA PHE A 73 -4.41 -22.76 2.79
C PHE A 73 -3.47 -21.54 2.77
N ALA A 74 -3.96 -20.34 2.43
CA ALA A 74 -3.13 -19.17 2.20
C ALA A 74 -3.66 -17.90 2.87
N LYS A 75 -4.38 -18.01 3.98
CA LYS A 75 -4.95 -16.86 4.72
C LYS A 75 -3.91 -15.77 5.05
N SER A 76 -2.68 -16.17 5.41
CA SER A 76 -1.58 -15.22 5.68
C SER A 76 -1.06 -14.47 4.44
N ALA A 77 -1.44 -14.89 3.22
CA ALA A 77 -1.08 -14.27 1.95
C ALA A 77 -2.21 -13.40 1.36
N GLU A 78 -3.38 -13.34 2.03
CA GLU A 78 -4.57 -12.67 1.52
C GLU A 78 -4.39 -11.15 1.35
N GLY A 79 -3.48 -10.54 2.13
CA GLY A 79 -3.17 -9.12 2.06
C GLY A 79 -2.50 -8.66 0.74
N GLY A 80 -1.97 -9.58 -0.07
CA GLY A 80 -1.40 -9.28 -1.39
C GLY A 80 -0.31 -8.20 -1.34
N ASN A 81 -0.39 -7.23 -2.26
CA ASN A 81 0.56 -6.11 -2.33
C ASN A 81 0.60 -5.27 -1.04
N ASN A 82 -0.55 -5.07 -0.38
CA ASN A 82 -0.62 -4.36 0.89
C ASN A 82 0.21 -5.04 1.98
N LEU A 83 0.23 -6.38 2.03
CA LEU A 83 1.06 -7.12 2.99
C LEU A 83 2.55 -6.85 2.77
N ILE A 84 3.01 -6.76 1.51
CA ILE A 84 4.41 -6.47 1.20
C ILE A 84 4.79 -5.06 1.67
N VAL A 85 3.95 -4.07 1.38
CA VAL A 85 4.13 -2.69 1.82
C VAL A 85 4.14 -2.58 3.35
N ASP A 86 3.21 -3.28 4.04
CA ASP A 86 3.18 -3.34 5.50
C ASP A 86 4.46 -3.95 6.08
N GLN A 87 5.00 -5.03 5.47
CA GLN A 87 6.25 -5.66 5.91
C GLN A 87 7.50 -4.81 5.67
N ILE A 88 7.47 -3.92 4.68
CA ILE A 88 8.55 -2.95 4.46
C ILE A 88 8.49 -1.85 5.53
N HIS A 89 7.32 -1.35 5.88
CA HIS A 89 7.17 -0.33 6.92
C HIS A 89 7.35 -0.87 8.33
N GLN A 90 6.85 -2.07 8.59
CA GLN A 90 6.89 -2.72 9.91
C GLN A 90 7.34 -4.18 9.77
N PRO A 91 8.65 -4.44 9.70
CA PRO A 91 9.18 -5.80 9.60
C PRO A 91 8.71 -6.66 10.78
N GLY A 92 8.08 -7.80 10.47
CA GLY A 92 7.54 -8.71 11.49
C GLY A 92 7.50 -10.16 11.00
N GLY A 93 6.33 -10.67 10.66
CA GLY A 93 6.16 -12.06 10.21
C GLY A 93 6.76 -12.43 8.85
N GLY A 94 7.14 -11.42 8.05
CA GLY A 94 7.61 -11.58 6.68
C GLY A 94 6.49 -11.90 5.68
N VAL A 95 6.83 -11.94 4.40
CA VAL A 95 5.92 -12.36 3.34
C VAL A 95 5.99 -13.87 3.18
N PRO A 96 4.85 -14.60 3.26
CA PRO A 96 4.88 -16.06 3.20
C PRO A 96 5.21 -16.56 1.78
N LEU A 97 6.13 -17.54 1.66
CA LEU A 97 6.54 -18.09 0.36
C LEU A 97 5.37 -18.72 -0.42
N ARG A 98 4.37 -19.27 0.29
CA ARG A 98 3.14 -19.80 -0.32
C ARG A 98 2.34 -18.77 -1.11
N MET A 99 2.57 -17.45 -0.90
CA MET A 99 1.95 -16.39 -1.70
C MET A 99 2.28 -16.55 -3.19
N ALA A 100 3.52 -16.89 -3.54
CA ALA A 100 3.97 -16.97 -4.92
C ALA A 100 3.15 -18.02 -5.74
N PRO A 101 3.10 -19.31 -5.39
CA PRO A 101 2.32 -20.26 -6.18
C PRO A 101 0.82 -19.97 -6.16
N PHE A 102 0.26 -19.52 -5.04
CA PHE A 102 -1.16 -19.21 -4.96
C PHE A 102 -1.55 -18.05 -5.87
N ILE A 103 -0.81 -16.94 -5.84
CA ILE A 103 -1.15 -15.77 -6.66
C ILE A 103 -0.94 -16.08 -8.16
N LEU A 104 0.11 -16.83 -8.51
CA LEU A 104 0.36 -17.24 -9.89
C LEU A 104 -0.82 -18.05 -10.45
N VAL A 105 -1.16 -19.17 -9.80
CA VAL A 105 -2.22 -20.08 -10.26
C VAL A 105 -3.57 -19.37 -10.30
N THR A 106 -3.91 -18.61 -9.26
CA THR A 106 -5.21 -17.96 -9.19
C THR A 106 -5.35 -16.79 -10.16
N THR A 107 -4.27 -16.07 -10.47
CA THR A 107 -4.31 -15.02 -11.51
C THR A 107 -4.48 -15.64 -12.91
N VAL A 108 -3.73 -16.69 -13.23
CA VAL A 108 -3.89 -17.43 -14.49
C VAL A 108 -5.33 -17.95 -14.64
N LEU A 109 -5.87 -18.55 -13.57
CA LEU A 109 -7.26 -19.04 -13.56
C LEU A 109 -8.28 -17.91 -13.72
N THR A 110 -8.06 -16.72 -13.10
CA THR A 110 -8.93 -15.55 -13.28
C THR A 110 -9.01 -15.15 -14.76
N HIS A 111 -7.87 -15.09 -15.46
CA HIS A 111 -7.85 -14.71 -16.89
C HIS A 111 -8.43 -15.79 -17.79
N MET A 112 -8.18 -17.05 -17.48
CA MET A 112 -8.73 -18.18 -18.23
C MET A 112 -10.26 -18.18 -18.24
N VAL A 113 -10.90 -17.84 -17.12
CA VAL A 113 -12.37 -17.77 -17.03
C VAL A 113 -12.96 -16.41 -17.40
N GLY A 114 -12.14 -15.46 -17.81
CA GLY A 114 -12.58 -14.14 -18.30
C GLY A 114 -12.68 -13.03 -17.25
N GLY A 115 -12.10 -13.18 -16.06
CA GLY A 115 -12.05 -12.11 -15.06
C GLY A 115 -11.26 -10.92 -15.57
N SER A 116 -11.79 -9.69 -15.43
CA SER A 116 -11.12 -8.46 -15.83
C SER A 116 -10.09 -8.07 -14.77
N ALA A 117 -8.82 -8.32 -15.05
CA ALA A 117 -7.71 -8.08 -14.14
C ALA A 117 -6.40 -7.84 -14.90
N GLY A 118 -5.40 -7.32 -14.19
CA GLY A 118 -4.01 -7.17 -14.65
C GLY A 118 -3.10 -8.28 -14.13
N ARG A 119 -1.84 -8.18 -14.50
CA ARG A 119 -0.78 -9.17 -14.23
C ARG A 119 0.32 -8.67 -13.29
N GLU A 120 0.48 -7.37 -13.17
CA GLU A 120 1.64 -6.73 -12.52
C GLU A 120 1.63 -6.88 -11.00
N GLY A 121 0.45 -6.74 -10.38
CA GLY A 121 0.31 -6.98 -8.94
C GLY A 121 0.73 -8.41 -8.56
N THR A 122 0.50 -9.37 -9.45
CA THR A 122 0.97 -10.75 -9.28
C THR A 122 2.49 -10.82 -9.33
N ALA A 123 3.14 -10.19 -10.33
CA ALA A 123 4.60 -10.17 -10.45
C ALA A 123 5.28 -9.52 -9.23
N VAL A 124 4.72 -8.43 -8.71
CA VAL A 124 5.18 -7.78 -7.47
C VAL A 124 5.06 -8.74 -6.27
N GLN A 125 3.96 -9.49 -6.16
CA GLN A 125 3.78 -10.47 -5.08
C GLN A 125 4.75 -11.66 -5.21
N LEU A 126 5.05 -12.11 -6.43
CA LEU A 126 6.09 -13.12 -6.70
C LEU A 126 7.45 -12.61 -6.21
N GLY A 127 7.83 -11.39 -6.59
CA GLY A 127 9.08 -10.76 -6.19
C GLY A 127 9.21 -10.57 -4.68
N GLY A 128 8.19 -10.01 -4.02
CA GLY A 128 8.17 -9.81 -2.58
C GLY A 128 8.21 -11.11 -1.77
N SER A 129 7.51 -12.15 -2.24
CA SER A 129 7.49 -13.46 -1.60
C SER A 129 8.86 -14.14 -1.65
N LEU A 130 9.52 -14.15 -2.83
CA LEU A 130 10.88 -14.67 -3.00
C LEU A 130 11.90 -13.84 -2.21
N ALA A 131 11.80 -12.50 -2.22
CA ALA A 131 12.69 -11.64 -1.44
C ALA A 131 12.62 -11.95 0.06
N SER A 132 11.43 -12.16 0.62
CA SER A 132 11.27 -12.58 2.01
C SER A 132 11.89 -13.94 2.29
N ALA A 133 11.78 -14.92 1.37
CA ALA A 133 12.40 -16.24 1.49
C ALA A 133 13.92 -16.15 1.46
N PHE A 134 14.49 -15.37 0.54
CA PHE A 134 15.93 -15.12 0.45
C PHE A 134 16.45 -14.38 1.68
N GLY A 135 15.70 -13.41 2.22
CA GLY A 135 16.04 -12.76 3.48
C GLY A 135 16.23 -13.73 4.65
N LYS A 136 15.36 -14.75 4.73
CA LYS A 136 15.48 -15.84 5.72
C LYS A 136 16.64 -16.76 5.42
N LEU A 137 16.84 -17.13 4.15
CA LEU A 137 17.93 -18.03 3.71
C LEU A 137 19.30 -17.43 4.03
N PHE A 138 19.50 -16.15 3.75
CA PHE A 138 20.77 -15.44 4.03
C PHE A 138 20.84 -14.87 5.45
N LYS A 139 19.83 -15.11 6.30
CA LYS A 139 19.74 -14.62 7.70
C LYS A 139 20.00 -13.11 7.81
N LEU A 140 19.36 -12.35 6.94
CA LEU A 140 19.56 -10.90 6.86
C LEU A 140 18.93 -10.17 8.06
N THR A 141 19.46 -8.98 8.35
CA THR A 141 18.88 -8.08 9.35
C THR A 141 17.53 -7.55 8.89
N ALA A 142 16.71 -7.00 9.79
CA ALA A 142 15.41 -6.42 9.44
C ALA A 142 15.53 -5.27 8.43
N SER A 143 16.58 -4.43 8.55
CA SER A 143 16.87 -3.36 7.59
C SER A 143 17.23 -3.89 6.21
N ASP A 144 18.07 -4.94 6.13
CA ASP A 144 18.43 -5.58 4.86
C ASP A 144 17.22 -6.26 4.20
N VAL A 145 16.34 -6.91 4.99
CA VAL A 145 15.10 -7.52 4.47
C VAL A 145 14.19 -6.47 3.87
N ARG A 146 14.10 -5.28 4.47
CA ARG A 146 13.34 -4.14 3.93
C ARG A 146 13.86 -3.75 2.54
N ILE A 147 15.17 -3.57 2.39
CA ILE A 147 15.80 -3.25 1.09
C ILE A 147 15.58 -4.39 0.10
N LEU A 148 15.70 -5.64 0.54
CA LEU A 148 15.51 -6.81 -0.32
C LEU A 148 14.06 -6.97 -0.79
N LEU A 149 13.07 -6.61 0.03
CA LEU A 149 11.66 -6.58 -0.37
C LEU A 149 11.42 -5.53 -1.46
N MET A 150 12.00 -4.33 -1.34
CA MET A 150 11.95 -3.30 -2.39
C MET A 150 12.62 -3.79 -3.67
N ALA A 151 13.78 -4.44 -3.58
CA ALA A 151 14.43 -5.07 -4.74
C ALA A 151 13.56 -6.17 -5.38
N GLY A 152 12.81 -6.93 -4.58
CA GLY A 152 11.85 -7.92 -5.07
C GLY A 152 10.68 -7.29 -5.83
N ILE A 153 10.10 -6.18 -5.31
CA ILE A 153 9.08 -5.38 -6.02
C ILE A 153 9.63 -4.90 -7.37
N ALA A 154 10.84 -4.31 -7.35
CA ALA A 154 11.50 -3.79 -8.56
C ALA A 154 11.76 -4.90 -9.59
N ALA A 155 12.22 -6.07 -9.15
CA ALA A 155 12.45 -7.23 -10.01
C ALA A 155 11.16 -7.72 -10.69
N GLY A 156 10.09 -7.89 -9.88
CA GLY A 156 8.78 -8.31 -10.41
C GLY A 156 8.20 -7.32 -11.41
N PHE A 157 8.23 -6.03 -11.07
CA PHE A 157 7.71 -4.96 -11.92
C PHE A 157 8.53 -4.80 -13.22
N GLY A 158 9.87 -4.73 -13.09
CA GLY A 158 10.75 -4.59 -14.25
C GLY A 158 10.65 -5.77 -15.22
N ALA A 159 10.54 -6.99 -14.70
CA ALA A 159 10.41 -8.19 -15.52
C ALA A 159 9.06 -8.32 -16.24
N VAL A 160 7.95 -7.86 -15.62
CA VAL A 160 6.60 -8.00 -16.21
C VAL A 160 6.31 -6.97 -17.29
N PHE A 161 6.95 -5.79 -17.22
CA PHE A 161 6.74 -4.70 -18.17
C PHE A 161 7.87 -4.53 -19.20
N GLY A 162 9.06 -5.01 -18.92
CA GLY A 162 10.24 -4.68 -19.69
C GLY A 162 10.75 -3.25 -19.44
N THR A 163 10.42 -2.66 -18.29
CA THR A 163 10.80 -1.29 -17.91
C THR A 163 11.59 -1.30 -16.60
N PRO A 164 12.88 -1.69 -16.62
CA PRO A 164 13.66 -1.91 -15.41
C PRO A 164 13.93 -0.63 -14.61
N ILE A 165 14.12 0.53 -15.26
CA ILE A 165 14.38 1.78 -14.53
C ILE A 165 13.10 2.24 -13.83
N ALA A 166 11.97 2.21 -14.51
CA ALA A 166 10.68 2.50 -13.91
C ALA A 166 10.35 1.55 -12.75
N GLY A 167 10.64 0.26 -12.91
CA GLY A 167 10.45 -0.74 -11.85
C GLY A 167 11.27 -0.47 -10.60
N ALA A 168 12.52 -0.04 -10.77
CA ALA A 168 13.38 0.36 -9.65
C ALA A 168 12.80 1.58 -8.93
N VAL A 169 12.43 2.63 -9.66
CA VAL A 169 11.89 3.87 -9.09
C VAL A 169 10.52 3.63 -8.44
N PHE A 170 9.66 2.81 -9.07
CA PHE A 170 8.36 2.42 -8.51
C PHE A 170 8.48 1.79 -7.12
N ALA A 171 9.42 0.87 -6.95
CA ALA A 171 9.64 0.22 -5.66
C ALA A 171 10.02 1.18 -4.53
N LEU A 172 10.65 2.32 -4.87
CA LEU A 172 11.05 3.36 -3.91
C LEU A 172 9.93 4.37 -3.64
N GLU A 173 9.11 4.66 -4.66
CA GLU A 173 8.10 5.72 -4.62
C GLU A 173 6.76 5.21 -4.08
N VAL A 174 6.37 3.97 -4.36
CA VAL A 174 5.06 3.40 -4.01
C VAL A 174 4.81 3.26 -2.51
N LEU A 175 5.85 3.26 -1.69
CA LEU A 175 5.75 3.02 -0.26
C LEU A 175 5.15 4.20 0.50
N THR A 176 5.56 5.43 0.13
CA THR A 176 5.23 6.63 0.89
C THR A 176 5.01 7.81 -0.03
N ILE A 177 3.81 8.37 -0.02
CA ILE A 177 3.44 9.57 -0.79
C ILE A 177 4.37 10.72 -0.42
N GLY A 178 5.03 11.32 -1.40
CA GLY A 178 5.92 12.47 -1.23
C GLY A 178 7.31 12.16 -0.66
N ARG A 179 7.69 10.88 -0.49
CA ARG A 179 9.05 10.47 -0.06
C ARG A 179 9.53 9.26 -0.83
N MET A 180 10.83 9.22 -1.15
CA MET A 180 11.50 8.09 -1.78
C MET A 180 12.54 7.47 -0.85
N GLN A 181 12.71 6.15 -0.93
CA GLN A 181 13.66 5.38 -0.10
C GLN A 181 14.96 5.13 -0.89
N TYR A 182 15.82 6.16 -1.04
CA TYR A 182 17.03 6.12 -1.86
C TYR A 182 18.04 5.03 -1.46
N GLU A 183 18.04 4.57 -0.21
CA GLU A 183 18.91 3.48 0.29
C GLU A 183 18.76 2.18 -0.51
N ALA A 184 17.57 1.93 -1.07
CA ALA A 184 17.28 0.74 -1.87
C ALA A 184 17.47 0.95 -3.37
N LEU A 185 17.86 2.16 -3.85
CA LEU A 185 17.92 2.47 -5.28
C LEU A 185 18.83 1.51 -6.05
N LEU A 186 20.06 1.33 -5.60
CA LEU A 186 21.02 0.46 -6.28
C LEU A 186 20.60 -1.02 -6.26
N PRO A 187 20.24 -1.62 -5.11
CA PRO A 187 19.71 -2.98 -5.08
C PRO A 187 18.45 -3.17 -5.95
N SER A 188 17.54 -2.20 -5.97
CA SER A 188 16.32 -2.26 -6.78
C SER A 188 16.61 -2.16 -8.27
N LEU A 189 17.50 -1.27 -8.69
CA LEU A 189 17.91 -1.15 -10.09
C LEU A 189 18.59 -2.43 -10.59
N MET A 190 19.52 -2.97 -9.81
CA MET A 190 20.18 -4.24 -10.13
C MET A 190 19.15 -5.37 -10.26
N ALA A 191 18.22 -5.45 -9.31
CA ALA A 191 17.18 -6.47 -9.31
C ALA A 191 16.28 -6.38 -10.55
N ALA A 192 15.82 -5.18 -10.88
CA ALA A 192 14.94 -4.95 -12.04
C ALA A 192 15.63 -5.27 -13.36
N VAL A 193 16.89 -4.82 -13.55
CA VAL A 193 17.68 -5.08 -14.76
C VAL A 193 17.95 -6.57 -14.94
N VAL A 194 18.43 -7.26 -13.90
CA VAL A 194 18.74 -8.69 -13.96
C VAL A 194 17.48 -9.51 -14.16
N ALA A 195 16.37 -9.18 -13.49
CA ALA A 195 15.11 -9.90 -13.63
C ALA A 195 14.50 -9.73 -15.03
N ASN A 196 14.52 -8.51 -15.57
CA ASN A 196 14.09 -8.24 -16.94
C ASN A 196 14.94 -9.00 -17.97
N TRP A 197 16.28 -8.94 -17.84
CA TRP A 197 17.18 -9.71 -18.69
C TRP A 197 16.91 -11.21 -18.61
N THR A 198 16.70 -11.75 -17.42
CA THR A 198 16.38 -13.16 -17.22
C THR A 198 15.06 -13.55 -17.86
N CYS A 199 14.01 -12.72 -17.68
CA CYS A 199 12.70 -12.93 -18.29
C CYS A 199 12.81 -12.98 -19.83
N HIS A 200 13.57 -12.05 -20.40
CA HIS A 200 13.83 -12.02 -21.85
C HIS A 200 14.65 -13.23 -22.33
N ALA A 201 15.62 -13.70 -21.53
CA ALA A 201 16.40 -14.90 -21.84
C ALA A 201 15.55 -16.19 -21.89
N TRP A 202 14.39 -16.21 -21.23
CA TRP A 202 13.39 -17.27 -21.35
C TRP A 202 12.51 -17.14 -22.60
N GLY A 203 12.78 -16.16 -23.49
CA GLY A 203 12.05 -15.94 -24.74
C GLY A 203 10.76 -15.13 -24.59
N ILE A 204 10.51 -14.52 -23.44
CA ILE A 204 9.33 -13.67 -23.23
C ILE A 204 9.59 -12.29 -23.84
N GLY A 205 8.77 -11.92 -24.83
CA GLY A 205 8.70 -10.58 -25.40
C GLY A 205 7.67 -9.70 -24.70
N HIS A 206 7.89 -8.39 -24.73
CA HIS A 206 6.93 -7.42 -24.24
C HIS A 206 6.24 -6.71 -25.40
N VAL A 207 4.97 -6.35 -25.20
CA VAL A 207 4.20 -5.60 -26.20
C VAL A 207 4.84 -4.22 -26.39
N GLN A 208 5.09 -3.88 -27.66
CA GLN A 208 5.64 -2.58 -28.04
C GLN A 208 4.50 -1.60 -28.32
N TYR A 209 4.54 -0.46 -27.65
CA TYR A 209 3.63 0.65 -27.89
C TYR A 209 4.39 1.76 -28.60
N SER A 210 3.78 2.41 -29.60
CA SER A 210 4.43 3.49 -30.33
C SER A 210 3.53 4.71 -30.45
N ILE A 211 4.10 5.88 -30.23
CA ILE A 211 3.47 7.17 -30.51
C ILE A 211 4.03 7.63 -31.84
N ALA A 212 3.18 7.67 -32.86
CA ALA A 212 3.57 8.07 -34.23
C ALA A 212 3.61 9.60 -34.40
N TYR A 213 2.90 10.34 -33.53
CA TYR A 213 2.91 11.80 -33.54
C TYR A 213 4.30 12.34 -33.22
N LEU A 214 4.89 13.07 -34.16
CA LEU A 214 6.23 13.67 -34.02
C LEU A 214 6.21 15.16 -33.69
N GLY A 215 5.03 15.82 -33.80
CA GLY A 215 4.92 17.27 -33.62
C GLY A 215 5.75 18.05 -34.62
N GLY A 216 6.16 19.27 -34.28
CA GLY A 216 7.13 20.07 -35.03
C GLY A 216 8.59 19.62 -34.98
N ALA A 217 8.84 18.44 -34.35
CA ALA A 217 10.20 17.92 -34.10
C ALA A 217 10.97 17.45 -35.33
N LYS A 218 10.43 17.61 -36.55
CA LYS A 218 11.10 17.18 -37.78
C LYS A 218 12.45 17.85 -38.05
N GLU A 219 12.77 18.97 -37.35
CA GLU A 219 13.95 19.75 -37.66
C GLU A 219 14.77 20.28 -36.45
N ALA A 220 14.45 19.90 -35.22
CA ALA A 220 15.14 20.54 -34.11
C ALA A 220 15.70 19.56 -33.09
N ILE A 221 17.01 19.60 -32.93
CA ILE A 221 17.71 19.30 -31.67
C ILE A 221 17.31 20.39 -30.66
N GLY A 222 16.09 20.35 -30.12
CA GLY A 222 15.56 21.32 -29.18
C GLY A 222 14.14 20.97 -28.75
N PHE A 223 13.80 21.17 -27.46
CA PHE A 223 12.47 21.00 -26.91
C PHE A 223 11.52 22.07 -27.47
N HIS A 224 10.81 21.77 -28.56
CA HIS A 224 9.72 22.61 -29.05
C HIS A 224 8.46 22.24 -28.30
N LEU A 225 8.09 23.04 -27.30
CA LEU A 225 6.85 22.90 -26.56
C LEU A 225 5.76 23.71 -27.27
N ASP A 226 4.73 23.05 -27.78
CA ASP A 226 3.51 23.71 -28.21
C ASP A 226 2.66 24.06 -26.99
N ALA A 227 2.46 25.36 -26.76
CA ALA A 227 1.70 25.88 -25.61
C ALA A 227 0.22 25.43 -25.65
N LEU A 228 -0.40 25.37 -26.83
CA LEU A 228 -1.78 24.91 -26.96
C LEU A 228 -1.90 23.41 -26.68
N LEU A 229 -0.98 22.61 -27.19
CA LEU A 229 -0.92 21.18 -26.90
C LEU A 229 -0.67 20.95 -25.39
N MET A 230 0.23 21.74 -24.78
CA MET A 230 0.48 21.66 -23.33
C MET A 230 -0.78 21.96 -22.51
N LEU A 231 -1.56 22.98 -22.89
CA LEU A 231 -2.83 23.26 -22.22
C LEU A 231 -3.81 22.08 -22.34
N LYS A 232 -3.92 21.46 -23.52
CA LYS A 232 -4.72 20.24 -23.73
C LYS A 232 -4.23 19.08 -22.85
N VAL A 233 -2.91 18.91 -22.70
CA VAL A 233 -2.30 17.89 -21.81
C VAL A 233 -2.64 18.14 -20.34
N VAL A 234 -2.63 19.40 -19.88
CA VAL A 234 -3.03 19.72 -18.50
C VAL A 234 -4.50 19.39 -18.28
N ILE A 235 -5.39 19.76 -19.21
CA ILE A 235 -6.84 19.43 -19.13
C ILE A 235 -7.04 17.90 -19.07
N ALA A 236 -6.37 17.17 -19.95
CA ALA A 236 -6.42 15.70 -19.94
C ALA A 236 -5.84 15.11 -18.63
N GLY A 237 -4.75 15.68 -18.11
CA GLY A 237 -4.15 15.29 -16.85
C GLY A 237 -5.09 15.40 -15.64
N VAL A 238 -5.93 16.45 -15.62
CA VAL A 238 -7.01 16.57 -14.60
C VAL A 238 -8.01 15.43 -14.74
N ALA A 239 -8.46 15.12 -15.95
CA ALA A 239 -9.39 14.01 -16.20
C ALA A 239 -8.78 12.66 -15.82
N PHE A 240 -7.49 12.42 -16.13
CA PHE A 240 -6.77 11.22 -15.73
C PHE A 240 -6.66 11.07 -14.21
N GLY A 241 -6.39 12.16 -13.50
CA GLY A 241 -6.34 12.18 -12.03
C GLY A 241 -7.71 11.87 -11.41
N LEU A 242 -8.79 12.44 -11.95
CA LEU A 242 -10.15 12.14 -11.50
C LEU A 242 -10.54 10.68 -11.79
N ALA A 243 -10.23 10.15 -12.96
CA ALA A 243 -10.46 8.74 -13.29
C ALA A 243 -9.72 7.80 -12.32
N ALA A 244 -8.47 8.10 -12.00
CA ALA A 244 -7.68 7.37 -11.00
C ALA A 244 -8.31 7.42 -9.60
N HIS A 245 -8.75 8.59 -9.17
CA HIS A 245 -9.46 8.79 -7.90
C HIS A 245 -10.73 7.94 -7.83
N PHE A 246 -11.60 8.07 -8.83
CA PHE A 246 -12.87 7.34 -8.86
C PHE A 246 -12.66 5.83 -8.92
N PHE A 247 -11.68 5.35 -9.70
CA PHE A 247 -11.37 3.92 -9.75
C PHE A 247 -10.96 3.39 -8.38
N ALA A 248 -10.06 4.06 -7.67
CA ALA A 248 -9.60 3.65 -6.34
C ALA A 248 -10.76 3.66 -5.32
N GLU A 249 -11.54 4.76 -5.28
CA GLU A 249 -12.64 4.90 -4.33
C GLU A 249 -13.77 3.89 -4.59
N LEU A 250 -14.16 3.70 -5.85
CA LEU A 250 -15.19 2.73 -6.21
C LEU A 250 -14.75 1.29 -5.96
N SER A 251 -13.48 0.95 -6.17
CA SER A 251 -12.93 -0.38 -5.85
C SER A 251 -13.04 -0.68 -4.36
N HIS A 252 -12.68 0.28 -3.51
CA HIS A 252 -12.80 0.11 -2.06
C HIS A 252 -14.26 0.07 -1.59
N LEU A 253 -15.12 0.89 -2.18
CA LEU A 253 -16.56 0.89 -1.88
C LEU A 253 -17.19 -0.45 -2.27
N ALA A 254 -16.92 -0.94 -3.47
CA ALA A 254 -17.42 -2.23 -3.96
C ALA A 254 -16.93 -3.40 -3.08
N SER A 255 -15.64 -3.38 -2.66
CA SER A 255 -15.11 -4.39 -1.73
C SER A 255 -15.85 -4.37 -0.39
N SER A 256 -16.17 -3.20 0.14
CA SER A 256 -16.94 -3.03 1.37
C SER A 256 -18.39 -3.49 1.19
N ALA A 257 -19.02 -3.18 0.05
CA ALA A 257 -20.37 -3.61 -0.30
C ALA A 257 -20.47 -5.13 -0.40
N TYR A 258 -19.54 -5.80 -1.10
CA TYR A 258 -19.50 -7.26 -1.16
C TYR A 258 -19.38 -7.91 0.22
N LYS A 259 -18.57 -7.34 1.12
CA LYS A 259 -18.40 -7.84 2.50
C LYS A 259 -19.69 -7.68 3.31
N ALA A 260 -20.42 -6.57 3.11
CA ALA A 260 -21.66 -6.29 3.80
C ALA A 260 -22.82 -7.17 3.31
N ILE A 261 -22.94 -7.36 1.98
CA ILE A 261 -24.03 -8.14 1.36
C ILE A 261 -23.80 -9.65 1.57
N LEU A 262 -22.56 -10.13 1.42
CA LEU A 262 -22.19 -11.54 1.51
C LEU A 262 -21.09 -11.76 2.55
N PRO A 263 -21.45 -12.06 3.82
CA PRO A 263 -20.48 -12.35 4.89
C PRO A 263 -19.58 -13.55 4.55
N TYR A 264 -20.13 -14.62 3.92
CA TYR A 264 -19.35 -15.77 3.51
C TYR A 264 -18.54 -15.47 2.25
N ALA A 265 -17.24 -15.27 2.44
CA ALA A 265 -16.32 -14.79 1.41
C ALA A 265 -16.36 -15.56 0.06
N PRO A 266 -16.42 -16.92 0.00
CA PRO A 266 -16.45 -17.65 -1.28
C PRO A 266 -17.68 -17.37 -2.17
N LEU A 267 -18.78 -16.84 -1.64
CA LEU A 267 -19.96 -16.49 -2.43
C LEU A 267 -19.84 -15.14 -3.15
N ARG A 268 -18.92 -14.27 -2.74
CA ARG A 268 -18.73 -12.94 -3.35
C ARG A 268 -18.34 -13.04 -4.83
N PRO A 269 -17.33 -13.86 -5.23
CA PRO A 269 -16.99 -14.01 -6.64
C PRO A 269 -18.10 -14.73 -7.45
N VAL A 270 -18.96 -15.54 -6.83
CA VAL A 270 -20.12 -16.13 -7.51
C VAL A 270 -21.10 -15.03 -7.94
N LEU A 271 -21.43 -14.10 -7.04
CA LEU A 271 -22.28 -12.95 -7.36
C LEU A 271 -21.64 -12.05 -8.42
N ALA A 272 -20.35 -11.76 -8.29
CA ALA A 272 -19.62 -10.97 -9.27
C ALA A 272 -19.63 -11.63 -10.66
N SER A 273 -19.48 -12.94 -10.73
CA SER A 273 -19.54 -13.69 -11.98
C SER A 273 -20.92 -13.57 -12.65
N ALA A 274 -21.99 -13.65 -11.87
CA ALA A 274 -23.34 -13.46 -12.41
C ALA A 274 -23.52 -12.03 -12.97
N ILE A 275 -23.01 -11.01 -12.27
CA ILE A 275 -23.03 -9.61 -12.73
C ILE A 275 -22.23 -9.47 -14.03
N LEU A 276 -21.00 -10.01 -14.09
CA LEU A 276 -20.12 -9.91 -15.27
C LEU A 276 -20.71 -10.62 -16.49
N ILE A 277 -21.26 -11.83 -16.31
CA ILE A 277 -21.93 -12.55 -17.37
C ILE A 277 -23.15 -11.74 -17.86
N GLY A 278 -23.95 -11.19 -16.94
CA GLY A 278 -25.06 -10.32 -17.27
C GLY A 278 -24.65 -9.07 -18.07
N LEU A 279 -23.53 -8.43 -17.67
CA LEU A 279 -22.97 -7.26 -18.40
C LEU A 279 -22.49 -7.66 -19.81
N VAL A 280 -21.85 -8.82 -19.98
CA VAL A 280 -21.44 -9.32 -21.29
C VAL A 280 -22.65 -9.49 -22.22
N TYR A 281 -23.75 -10.04 -21.71
CA TYR A 281 -24.98 -10.19 -22.50
C TYR A 281 -25.68 -8.85 -22.76
N ALA A 282 -25.67 -7.94 -21.79
CA ALA A 282 -26.30 -6.63 -21.95
C ALA A 282 -25.57 -5.75 -22.96
N LEU A 283 -24.23 -5.83 -23.00
CA LEU A 283 -23.40 -5.06 -23.94
C LEU A 283 -23.21 -5.79 -25.28
N GLY A 284 -23.45 -7.10 -25.35
CA GLY A 284 -23.22 -7.89 -26.55
C GLY A 284 -21.75 -8.10 -26.89
N THR A 285 -20.81 -7.76 -26.00
CA THR A 285 -19.36 -7.84 -26.22
C THR A 285 -18.60 -8.49 -25.07
N ARG A 286 -17.41 -9.04 -25.34
CA ARG A 286 -16.49 -9.67 -24.38
C ARG A 286 -15.14 -8.93 -24.26
N GLU A 287 -14.99 -7.81 -24.95
CA GLU A 287 -13.72 -7.07 -25.08
C GLU A 287 -13.18 -6.53 -23.73
N TYR A 288 -14.06 -6.29 -22.74
CA TYR A 288 -13.64 -5.79 -21.41
C TYR A 288 -13.19 -6.89 -20.47
N LEU A 289 -13.25 -8.18 -20.86
CA LEU A 289 -12.75 -9.32 -20.09
C LEU A 289 -11.22 -9.44 -20.20
N GLY A 290 -10.61 -10.07 -19.20
CA GLY A 290 -9.17 -10.36 -19.14
C GLY A 290 -8.31 -9.09 -19.12
N LEU A 291 -7.12 -9.15 -19.74
CA LEU A 291 -6.15 -8.05 -19.78
C LEU A 291 -6.61 -6.86 -20.62
N GLY A 292 -7.18 -7.11 -21.82
CA GLY A 292 -7.54 -6.07 -22.78
C GLY A 292 -6.35 -5.48 -23.54
N VAL A 293 -5.21 -6.18 -23.59
CA VAL A 293 -4.02 -5.73 -24.32
C VAL A 293 -4.18 -5.94 -25.83
N TRP A 294 -4.66 -7.10 -26.23
CA TRP A 294 -4.91 -7.49 -27.61
C TRP A 294 -6.16 -8.36 -27.73
N SER A 295 -6.71 -8.46 -28.91
CA SER A 295 -7.82 -9.35 -29.27
C SER A 295 -7.58 -9.94 -30.67
N PRO A 296 -8.07 -11.17 -30.95
CA PRO A 296 -8.11 -11.72 -32.31
C PRO A 296 -8.99 -10.90 -33.26
N ASN A 297 -10.00 -10.20 -32.73
CA ASN A 297 -10.85 -9.31 -33.50
C ASN A 297 -10.26 -7.89 -33.48
N PRO A 298 -9.88 -7.31 -34.65
CA PRO A 298 -9.29 -5.97 -34.73
C PRO A 298 -10.23 -4.83 -34.33
N GLU A 299 -11.53 -5.08 -34.29
CA GLU A 299 -12.59 -4.12 -33.95
C GLU A 299 -12.77 -3.98 -32.43
N ASP A 300 -12.27 -4.96 -31.65
CA ASP A 300 -12.42 -4.94 -30.21
C ASP A 300 -11.59 -3.82 -29.57
N ALA A 301 -12.14 -3.22 -28.52
CA ALA A 301 -11.43 -2.26 -27.69
C ALA A 301 -10.22 -2.91 -27.01
N THR A 302 -9.02 -2.48 -27.38
CA THR A 302 -7.75 -2.97 -26.82
C THR A 302 -6.79 -1.82 -26.56
N ILE A 303 -5.85 -2.03 -25.65
CA ILE A 303 -4.81 -1.01 -25.39
C ILE A 303 -4.08 -0.64 -26.68
N LEU A 304 -3.72 -1.63 -27.51
CA LEU A 304 -3.07 -1.38 -28.80
C LEU A 304 -3.96 -0.60 -29.77
N GLY A 305 -5.27 -0.86 -29.76
CA GLY A 305 -6.25 -0.18 -30.59
C GLY A 305 -6.32 1.33 -30.33
N PHE A 306 -6.22 1.76 -29.07
CA PHE A 306 -6.29 3.18 -28.69
C PHE A 306 -5.10 4.03 -29.16
N PHE A 307 -4.00 3.41 -29.56
CA PHE A 307 -2.88 4.11 -30.20
C PHE A 307 -3.07 4.32 -31.70
N ARG A 308 -4.16 3.81 -32.28
CA ARG A 308 -4.48 4.00 -33.71
C ARG A 308 -5.31 5.27 -33.86
N ALA A 309 -4.96 6.07 -34.87
CA ALA A 309 -5.64 7.34 -35.14
C ALA A 309 -7.07 7.17 -35.68
N ASP A 310 -7.39 6.01 -36.26
CA ASP A 310 -8.69 5.66 -36.84
C ASP A 310 -9.67 5.01 -35.86
N TYR A 311 -9.23 4.73 -34.60
CA TYR A 311 -10.05 4.09 -33.59
C TYR A 311 -10.49 5.09 -32.52
N VAL A 312 -11.81 5.29 -32.37
CA VAL A 312 -12.37 6.16 -31.34
C VAL A 312 -13.50 5.44 -30.62
N ASP A 313 -13.32 5.22 -29.34
CA ASP A 313 -14.37 4.73 -28.44
C ASP A 313 -14.43 5.65 -27.20
N TYR A 314 -15.60 6.20 -26.93
CA TYR A 314 -15.79 7.16 -25.84
C TYR A 314 -16.08 6.51 -24.48
N TRP A 315 -16.47 5.24 -24.42
CA TRP A 315 -16.97 4.59 -23.20
C TRP A 315 -16.16 3.40 -22.70
N SER A 316 -15.25 2.89 -23.50
CA SER A 316 -14.44 1.71 -23.15
C SER A 316 -13.67 1.86 -21.84
N TRP A 317 -13.20 3.07 -21.51
CA TRP A 317 -12.55 3.35 -20.24
C TRP A 317 -13.45 3.10 -19.03
N ALA A 318 -14.72 3.49 -19.12
CA ALA A 318 -15.70 3.32 -18.05
C ALA A 318 -16.12 1.85 -17.90
N TRP A 319 -16.39 1.17 -19.02
CA TRP A 319 -16.74 -0.25 -19.02
C TRP A 319 -15.59 -1.11 -18.47
N LYS A 320 -14.36 -0.89 -18.94
CA LYS A 320 -13.19 -1.60 -18.41
C LYS A 320 -13.04 -1.37 -16.90
N GLY A 321 -13.20 -0.14 -16.44
CA GLY A 321 -13.19 0.19 -15.02
C GLY A 321 -14.25 -0.59 -14.23
N LEU A 322 -15.49 -0.62 -14.71
CA LEU A 322 -16.59 -1.35 -14.08
C LEU A 322 -16.31 -2.87 -14.00
N PHE A 323 -15.91 -3.49 -15.12
CA PHE A 323 -15.62 -4.92 -15.16
C PHE A 323 -14.49 -5.29 -14.19
N THR A 324 -13.45 -4.46 -14.11
CA THR A 324 -12.31 -4.68 -13.20
C THR A 324 -12.71 -4.52 -11.74
N ILE A 325 -13.46 -3.45 -11.42
CA ILE A 325 -13.95 -3.21 -10.05
C ILE A 325 -14.82 -4.37 -9.59
N VAL A 326 -15.78 -4.83 -10.41
CA VAL A 326 -16.65 -5.96 -10.08
C VAL A 326 -15.82 -7.24 -9.86
N THR A 327 -14.83 -7.51 -10.73
CA THR A 327 -13.98 -8.70 -10.64
C THR A 327 -13.13 -8.71 -9.35
N LEU A 328 -12.30 -7.70 -9.16
CA LEU A 328 -11.27 -7.69 -8.11
C LEU A 328 -11.86 -7.46 -6.72
N SER A 329 -12.88 -6.60 -6.59
CA SER A 329 -13.52 -6.30 -5.30
C SER A 329 -14.23 -7.50 -4.70
N ALA A 330 -14.67 -8.46 -5.52
CA ALA A 330 -15.32 -9.69 -5.07
C ALA A 330 -14.34 -10.77 -4.57
N GLY A 331 -13.03 -10.62 -4.84
CA GLY A 331 -11.99 -11.52 -4.36
C GLY A 331 -11.30 -12.37 -5.42
N PHE A 332 -11.62 -12.20 -6.70
CA PHE A 332 -10.78 -12.72 -7.79
C PHE A 332 -9.36 -12.16 -7.66
N LYS A 333 -8.37 -12.93 -8.08
CA LYS A 333 -6.96 -12.54 -7.95
C LYS A 333 -6.41 -12.05 -9.28
N GLY A 334 -5.60 -11.00 -9.21
CA GLY A 334 -4.96 -10.32 -10.34
C GLY A 334 -4.46 -8.95 -9.91
N GLY A 335 -3.91 -8.18 -10.85
CA GLY A 335 -3.46 -6.80 -10.65
C GLY A 335 -4.51 -5.78 -11.10
N GLU A 336 -4.37 -4.55 -10.63
CA GLU A 336 -5.18 -3.41 -11.07
C GLU A 336 -4.47 -2.59 -12.17
N VAL A 337 -3.18 -2.81 -12.41
CA VAL A 337 -2.34 -1.91 -13.20
C VAL A 337 -2.64 -1.97 -14.70
N THR A 338 -2.66 -3.16 -15.35
CA THR A 338 -3.04 -3.26 -16.78
C THR A 338 -4.43 -2.69 -17.05
N PRO A 339 -5.47 -2.96 -16.23
CA PRO A 339 -6.75 -2.25 -16.35
C PRO A 339 -6.63 -0.73 -16.26
N LEU A 340 -5.78 -0.18 -15.38
CA LEU A 340 -5.54 1.27 -15.30
C LEU A 340 -4.87 1.81 -16.57
N PHE A 341 -3.98 1.04 -17.20
CA PHE A 341 -3.41 1.39 -18.50
C PHE A 341 -4.46 1.42 -19.58
N PHE A 342 -5.35 0.42 -19.61
CA PHE A 342 -6.46 0.40 -20.56
C PHE A 342 -7.37 1.62 -20.34
N ILE A 343 -7.80 1.87 -19.10
CA ILE A 343 -8.65 3.01 -18.74
C ILE A 343 -7.97 4.31 -19.18
N GLY A 344 -6.67 4.45 -18.91
CA GLY A 344 -5.90 5.63 -19.27
C GLY A 344 -5.77 5.83 -20.76
N ALA A 345 -5.41 4.78 -21.51
CA ALA A 345 -5.26 4.85 -22.96
C ALA A 345 -6.61 5.14 -23.66
N ALA A 346 -7.68 4.46 -23.26
CA ALA A 346 -9.02 4.67 -23.79
C ALA A 346 -9.53 6.09 -23.49
N LEU A 347 -9.39 6.57 -22.26
CA LEU A 347 -9.78 7.92 -21.85
C LEU A 347 -8.96 8.99 -22.60
N GLY A 348 -7.65 8.74 -22.76
CA GLY A 348 -6.77 9.64 -23.49
C GLY A 348 -7.16 9.77 -24.98
N SER A 349 -7.41 8.64 -25.66
CA SER A 349 -7.88 8.60 -27.03
C SER A 349 -9.25 9.31 -27.18
N ALA A 350 -10.19 9.06 -26.25
CA ALA A 350 -11.50 9.71 -26.26
C ALA A 350 -11.41 11.24 -26.07
N ILE A 351 -10.60 11.72 -25.13
CA ILE A 351 -10.37 13.16 -24.89
C ILE A 351 -9.69 13.80 -26.09
N ALA A 352 -8.75 13.12 -26.75
CA ALA A 352 -8.05 13.62 -27.92
C ALA A 352 -9.03 13.99 -29.04
N GLY A 353 -10.03 13.13 -29.29
CA GLY A 353 -11.09 13.39 -30.27
C GLY A 353 -11.86 14.70 -29.97
N GLY A 354 -12.24 14.93 -28.71
CA GLY A 354 -12.94 16.14 -28.27
C GLY A 354 -12.08 17.42 -28.30
N LEU A 355 -10.78 17.29 -28.05
CA LEU A 355 -9.85 18.44 -28.01
C LEU A 355 -9.15 18.71 -29.35
N GLY A 356 -9.37 17.88 -30.40
CA GLY A 356 -8.59 17.95 -31.64
C GLY A 356 -7.09 17.81 -31.37
N ALA A 357 -6.70 16.78 -30.61
CA ALA A 357 -5.33 16.47 -30.24
C ALA A 357 -4.91 15.13 -30.85
N PRO A 358 -3.60 14.79 -30.93
CA PRO A 358 -3.15 13.51 -31.45
C PRO A 358 -3.60 12.34 -30.57
N PRO A 359 -4.41 11.38 -31.09
CA PRO A 359 -4.97 10.30 -30.27
C PRO A 359 -3.92 9.37 -29.67
N ASP A 360 -2.89 9.00 -30.44
CA ASP A 360 -1.79 8.15 -30.02
C ASP A 360 -0.96 8.75 -28.88
N LEU A 361 -0.67 10.06 -28.97
CA LEU A 361 0.01 10.76 -27.89
C LEU A 361 -0.85 10.76 -26.63
N PHE A 362 -2.14 11.12 -26.74
CA PHE A 362 -3.03 11.21 -25.58
C PHE A 362 -3.35 9.83 -24.97
N ALA A 363 -3.42 8.79 -25.80
CA ALA A 363 -3.50 7.41 -25.32
C ALA A 363 -2.26 7.05 -24.48
N GLY A 364 -1.05 7.37 -24.96
CA GLY A 364 0.19 7.16 -24.22
C GLY A 364 0.28 7.98 -22.93
N LEU A 365 -0.15 9.25 -22.95
CA LEU A 365 -0.21 10.10 -21.77
C LEU A 365 -1.19 9.53 -20.72
N GLY A 366 -2.39 9.15 -21.14
CA GLY A 366 -3.41 8.56 -20.26
C GLY A 366 -2.96 7.23 -19.67
N PHE A 367 -2.32 6.38 -20.48
CA PHE A 367 -1.76 5.08 -20.07
C PHE A 367 -0.93 5.21 -18.79
N VAL A 368 0.05 6.11 -18.75
CA VAL A 368 0.92 6.30 -17.58
C VAL A 368 0.30 7.21 -16.51
N ALA A 369 -0.48 8.23 -16.88
CA ALA A 369 -0.96 9.24 -15.96
C ALA A 369 -2.09 8.74 -15.05
N VAL A 370 -3.01 7.89 -15.54
CA VAL A 370 -4.05 7.27 -14.70
C VAL A 370 -3.41 6.36 -13.66
N PHE A 371 -2.39 5.60 -14.05
CA PHE A 371 -1.63 4.78 -13.13
C PHE A 371 -0.85 5.62 -12.10
N ALA A 372 -0.22 6.72 -12.52
CA ALA A 372 0.46 7.65 -11.63
C ALA A 372 -0.46 8.20 -10.54
N GLY A 373 -1.69 8.58 -10.91
CA GLY A 373 -2.71 9.06 -9.97
C GLY A 373 -3.22 7.97 -9.02
N ALA A 374 -3.43 6.75 -9.51
CA ALA A 374 -3.98 5.64 -8.75
C ALA A 374 -3.00 5.04 -7.72
N THR A 375 -1.69 5.13 -8.01
CA THR A 375 -0.63 4.57 -7.15
C THR A 375 0.19 5.63 -6.40
N ASN A 376 -0.02 6.90 -6.71
CA ASN A 376 0.79 8.01 -6.19
C ASN A 376 2.28 7.92 -6.53
N THR A 377 2.61 7.47 -7.75
CA THR A 377 3.98 7.26 -8.24
C THR A 377 4.25 8.01 -9.55
N PRO A 378 4.18 9.36 -9.56
CA PRO A 378 4.30 10.14 -10.78
C PRO A 378 5.68 10.04 -11.45
N LEU A 379 6.76 9.94 -10.67
CA LEU A 379 8.11 9.86 -11.21
C LEU A 379 8.37 8.50 -11.88
N ALA A 380 7.96 7.41 -11.22
CA ALA A 380 8.08 6.06 -11.80
C ALA A 380 7.27 5.94 -13.11
N CYS A 381 6.06 6.51 -13.15
CA CYS A 381 5.19 6.49 -14.32
C CYS A 381 5.72 7.37 -15.47
N MET A 382 6.32 8.53 -15.14
CA MET A 382 7.03 9.35 -16.13
C MET A 382 8.18 8.56 -16.78
N ILE A 383 9.02 7.91 -15.98
CA ILE A 383 10.13 7.10 -16.47
C ILE A 383 9.60 5.90 -17.27
N MET A 384 8.52 5.26 -16.85
CA MET A 384 7.87 4.19 -17.60
C MET A 384 7.42 4.66 -18.96
N GLY A 385 6.81 5.84 -19.07
CA GLY A 385 6.41 6.42 -20.35
C GLY A 385 7.61 6.65 -21.28
N ILE A 386 8.75 7.08 -20.72
CA ILE A 386 9.99 7.25 -21.49
C ILE A 386 10.56 5.90 -21.95
N GLU A 387 10.55 4.86 -21.10
CA GLU A 387 11.02 3.52 -21.45
C GLU A 387 10.11 2.84 -22.50
N LEU A 388 8.78 3.06 -22.45
CA LEU A 388 7.82 2.44 -23.35
C LEU A 388 7.67 3.18 -24.69
N PHE A 389 7.63 4.51 -24.68
CA PHE A 389 7.26 5.34 -25.83
C PHE A 389 8.43 6.16 -26.41
N GLY A 390 9.59 6.15 -25.72
CA GLY A 390 10.73 6.99 -26.07
C GLY A 390 10.69 8.37 -25.42
N ALA A 391 11.81 9.11 -25.52
CA ALA A 391 12.02 10.37 -24.83
C ALA A 391 11.40 11.60 -25.53
N THR A 392 10.91 11.46 -26.76
CA THR A 392 10.43 12.58 -27.60
C THR A 392 9.38 13.44 -26.89
N HIS A 393 8.46 12.80 -26.16
CA HIS A 393 7.34 13.46 -25.49
C HIS A 393 7.49 13.53 -23.97
N SER A 394 8.72 13.40 -23.45
CA SER A 394 9.02 13.29 -22.02
C SER A 394 8.41 14.42 -21.16
N VAL A 395 8.39 15.67 -21.66
CA VAL A 395 7.81 16.81 -20.95
C VAL A 395 6.29 16.69 -20.86
N TYR A 396 5.60 16.32 -21.93
CA TYR A 396 4.15 16.08 -21.91
C TYR A 396 3.79 14.91 -20.99
N ILE A 397 4.56 13.83 -21.01
CA ILE A 397 4.41 12.67 -20.12
C ILE A 397 4.58 13.11 -18.65
N ALA A 398 5.62 13.89 -18.35
CA ALA A 398 5.85 14.41 -17.01
C ALA A 398 4.65 15.25 -16.52
N VAL A 399 4.23 16.24 -17.32
CA VAL A 399 3.09 17.11 -16.95
C VAL A 399 1.82 16.31 -16.75
N ALA A 400 1.48 15.38 -17.63
CA ALA A 400 0.31 14.53 -17.49
C ALA A 400 0.35 13.69 -16.19
N CYS A 401 1.49 13.05 -15.88
CA CYS A 401 1.65 12.25 -14.66
C CYS A 401 1.55 13.10 -13.39
N PHE A 402 2.22 14.25 -13.33
CA PHE A 402 2.20 15.10 -12.14
C PHE A 402 0.86 15.80 -11.93
N VAL A 403 0.18 16.24 -12.99
CA VAL A 403 -1.19 16.79 -12.89
C VAL A 403 -2.17 15.72 -12.42
N ALA A 404 -2.11 14.52 -12.98
CA ALA A 404 -2.96 13.41 -12.55
C ALA A 404 -2.69 13.03 -11.09
N TYR A 405 -1.42 12.98 -10.67
CA TYR A 405 -1.03 12.76 -9.28
C TYR A 405 -1.64 13.79 -8.32
N LEU A 406 -1.59 15.08 -8.67
CA LEU A 406 -2.17 16.14 -7.85
C LEU A 406 -3.69 16.02 -7.78
N CYS A 407 -4.36 15.81 -8.92
CA CYS A 407 -5.81 15.75 -9.02
C CYS A 407 -6.44 14.46 -8.46
N SER A 408 -5.67 13.38 -8.29
CA SER A 408 -6.15 12.16 -7.64
C SER A 408 -6.31 12.27 -6.11
N GLY A 409 -5.87 13.36 -5.50
CA GLY A 409 -5.89 13.52 -4.05
C GLY A 409 -5.00 12.50 -3.34
N HIS A 410 -5.33 12.13 -2.10
CA HIS A 410 -4.60 11.11 -1.33
C HIS A 410 -5.22 9.70 -1.46
N SER A 411 -6.12 9.47 -2.41
CA SER A 411 -6.64 8.12 -2.69
C SER A 411 -5.56 7.24 -3.32
N SER A 412 -5.62 5.94 -3.06
CA SER A 412 -4.68 4.95 -3.59
C SER A 412 -5.35 3.59 -3.71
N ILE A 413 -4.94 2.80 -4.72
CA ILE A 413 -5.27 1.39 -4.79
C ILE A 413 -4.54 0.58 -3.69
N TYR A 414 -3.45 1.13 -3.13
CA TYR A 414 -2.66 0.53 -2.05
C TYR A 414 -2.97 1.17 -0.70
N LEU A 415 -3.83 0.52 0.09
CA LEU A 415 -4.27 1.03 1.40
C LEU A 415 -3.16 1.09 2.47
N SER A 416 -2.11 0.30 2.30
CA SER A 416 -0.94 0.27 3.19
C SER A 416 0.11 1.34 2.86
N GLN A 417 -0.04 2.07 1.75
CA GLN A 417 0.78 3.23 1.41
C GLN A 417 0.65 4.29 2.50
N ARG A 418 1.74 4.96 2.86
CA ARG A 418 1.75 6.01 3.88
C ARG A 418 1.81 7.41 3.27
N VAL A 419 1.30 8.40 3.98
CA VAL A 419 1.43 9.81 3.62
C VAL A 419 2.61 10.39 4.37
N GLY A 420 3.73 10.59 3.68
CA GLY A 420 4.94 11.21 4.25
C GLY A 420 4.92 12.72 4.13
N VAL A 421 4.51 13.22 2.96
CA VAL A 421 4.31 14.66 2.70
C VAL A 421 2.96 14.82 1.99
N PRO A 422 2.04 15.62 2.55
CA PRO A 422 0.76 15.90 1.90
C PRO A 422 0.94 16.56 0.54
N LYS A 423 0.08 16.22 -0.44
CA LYS A 423 0.14 16.77 -1.80
C LYS A 423 -0.19 18.27 -1.87
N THR A 424 -0.95 18.79 -0.91
CA THR A 424 -1.37 20.18 -0.86
C THR A 424 -1.21 20.74 0.56
N ALA A 425 -0.92 22.03 0.68
CA ALA A 425 -0.83 22.72 1.96
C ALA A 425 -2.15 22.70 2.76
N ALA A 426 -3.29 22.62 2.08
CA ALA A 426 -4.61 22.49 2.72
C ALA A 426 -4.80 21.16 3.49
N ALA A 427 -3.92 20.19 3.28
CA ALA A 427 -3.93 18.89 3.94
C ALA A 427 -2.84 18.78 5.03
N SER A 428 -2.33 19.92 5.54
CA SER A 428 -1.29 19.99 6.59
C SER A 428 -1.68 19.28 7.90
N ASP A 429 -2.96 19.13 8.17
CA ASP A 429 -3.49 18.50 9.39
C ASP A 429 -3.43 16.96 9.36
N ILE A 430 -3.02 16.37 8.23
CA ILE A 430 -2.83 14.92 8.13
C ILE A 430 -1.57 14.54 8.95
N PRO A 431 -1.70 13.64 9.94
CA PRO A 431 -0.55 13.17 10.71
C PRO A 431 0.52 12.55 9.79
N PRO A 432 1.82 12.84 9.99
CA PRO A 432 2.87 12.25 9.18
C PRO A 432 2.90 10.71 9.35
N ASP A 433 3.26 10.02 8.28
CA ASP A 433 3.38 8.56 8.21
C ASP A 433 2.08 7.77 8.48
N ILE A 434 0.92 8.42 8.38
CA ILE A 434 -0.38 7.76 8.45
C ILE A 434 -0.62 6.91 7.19
N SER A 435 -1.18 5.69 7.35
CA SER A 435 -1.58 4.88 6.19
C SER A 435 -2.83 5.44 5.52
N VAL A 436 -2.94 5.26 4.19
CA VAL A 436 -4.14 5.64 3.43
C VAL A 436 -5.40 4.96 4.00
N ARG A 437 -5.27 3.72 4.49
CA ARG A 437 -6.35 3.01 5.19
C ARG A 437 -6.85 3.81 6.40
N HIS A 438 -5.96 4.16 7.30
CA HIS A 438 -6.33 4.87 8.53
C HIS A 438 -6.89 6.27 8.26
N MET A 439 -6.33 6.98 7.27
CA MET A 439 -6.87 8.27 6.83
C MET A 439 -8.31 8.14 6.29
N ARG A 440 -8.62 7.07 5.54
CA ARG A 440 -9.98 6.79 5.06
C ARG A 440 -10.94 6.52 6.23
N ASP A 441 -10.51 5.74 7.22
CA ASP A 441 -11.32 5.42 8.39
C ASP A 441 -11.64 6.70 9.19
N MET A 442 -10.67 7.59 9.40
CA MET A 442 -10.89 8.91 10.03
C MET A 442 -11.89 9.77 9.23
N ASN A 443 -11.74 9.84 7.91
CA ASN A 443 -12.66 10.59 7.05
C ASN A 443 -14.09 10.02 7.05
N ALA A 444 -14.22 8.70 7.14
CA ALA A 444 -15.52 8.03 7.24
C ALA A 444 -16.22 8.34 8.58
N GLN A 445 -15.47 8.34 9.68
CA GLN A 445 -15.96 8.74 11.00
C GLN A 445 -16.42 10.20 11.01
N ALA A 446 -15.58 11.13 10.52
CA ALA A 446 -15.91 12.54 10.43
C ALA A 446 -17.16 12.81 9.56
N LYS A 447 -17.33 12.08 8.43
CA LYS A 447 -18.54 12.15 7.61
C LYS A 447 -19.77 11.59 8.34
N GLY A 448 -19.62 10.51 9.09
CA GLY A 448 -20.66 9.93 9.93
C GLY A 448 -21.15 10.91 10.97
N ASP A 449 -20.22 11.56 11.68
CA ASP A 449 -20.52 12.58 12.69
C ASP A 449 -21.18 13.82 12.05
N LEU A 450 -20.70 14.28 10.88
CA LEU A 450 -21.30 15.39 10.15
C LEU A 450 -22.74 15.07 9.68
N LEU A 451 -22.98 13.85 9.15
CA LEU A 451 -24.31 13.40 8.75
C LEU A 451 -25.25 13.29 9.95
N ALA A 452 -24.76 12.85 11.10
CA ALA A 452 -25.52 12.84 12.34
C ALA A 452 -25.90 14.26 12.76
N LEU A 453 -24.95 15.22 12.71
CA LEU A 453 -25.21 16.64 13.00
C LEU A 453 -26.19 17.28 12.01
N VAL A 454 -26.07 16.97 10.70
CA VAL A 454 -27.01 17.47 9.68
C VAL A 454 -28.42 16.88 9.89
N ARG A 455 -28.54 15.59 10.22
CA ARG A 455 -29.82 14.96 10.58
C ARG A 455 -30.45 15.61 11.80
N LEU A 456 -29.65 15.88 12.86
CA LEU A 456 -30.12 16.59 14.04
C LEU A 456 -30.59 18.03 13.70
N ARG A 457 -29.90 18.71 12.78
CA ARG A 457 -30.26 20.06 12.33
C ARG A 457 -31.53 20.06 11.46
N SER A 458 -31.69 19.06 10.55
CA SER A 458 -32.90 18.91 9.74
C SER A 458 -34.13 18.53 10.60
N ILE A 459 -33.94 17.73 11.64
CA ILE A 459 -34.98 17.39 12.61
C ILE A 459 -35.39 18.63 13.41
N ARG A 460 -34.45 19.53 13.77
CA ARG A 460 -34.80 20.82 14.42
C ARG A 460 -35.58 21.78 13.53
N THR A 461 -35.44 21.70 12.22
CA THR A 461 -36.17 22.61 11.28
C THR A 461 -37.61 22.13 10.97
N THR A 462 -37.90 20.84 11.18
CA THR A 462 -39.24 20.24 10.98
C THR A 462 -40.02 20.00 12.27
N ALA A 463 -39.38 20.15 13.44
CA ALA A 463 -40.00 19.92 14.74
C ALA A 463 -40.41 21.23 15.44
N ASN A 464 -41.31 22.01 14.80
CA ASN A 464 -42.22 22.89 15.52
C ASN A 464 -43.55 22.17 15.74
N LEU A 465 -43.53 21.05 16.46
CA LEU A 465 -44.70 20.42 17.10
C LEU A 465 -44.22 19.24 17.97
N GLN A 466 -44.43 19.44 19.29
CA GLN A 466 -44.32 18.45 20.39
C GLN A 466 -42.92 17.99 20.81
N GLU A 467 -42.46 18.64 21.90
CA GLU A 467 -41.35 18.21 22.73
C GLU A 467 -41.61 16.82 23.32
N ARG A 468 -40.88 15.82 22.82
CA ARG A 468 -40.49 14.63 23.61
C ARG A 468 -39.02 14.78 23.94
N PRO A 469 -38.60 14.65 25.19
CA PRO A 469 -37.17 14.74 25.54
C PRO A 469 -36.42 13.61 24.88
N ILE A 470 -35.52 13.97 23.96
CA ILE A 470 -34.48 13.04 23.46
C ILE A 470 -33.50 12.87 24.61
N VAL A 471 -33.49 11.69 25.22
CA VAL A 471 -32.46 11.29 26.20
C VAL A 471 -31.14 11.25 25.42
N MET A 472 -30.37 12.34 25.48
CA MET A 472 -28.94 12.28 25.16
C MET A 472 -28.30 11.43 26.26
N THR A 473 -27.80 10.27 25.93
CA THR A 473 -26.85 9.53 26.78
C THR A 473 -25.55 10.32 26.79
N SER A 474 -25.47 11.35 27.63
CA SER A 474 -24.23 12.02 27.91
C SER A 474 -23.51 11.17 28.98
N HIS A 475 -22.40 10.56 28.64
CA HIS A 475 -21.52 9.95 29.60
C HIS A 475 -21.01 11.01 30.59
N LYS A 476 -21.06 10.73 31.86
CA LYS A 476 -20.50 11.61 32.87
C LYS A 476 -19.00 11.36 32.97
N LEU A 477 -18.20 12.38 32.73
CA LEU A 477 -16.76 12.33 32.93
C LEU A 477 -16.49 12.63 34.41
N SER A 478 -15.86 11.69 35.09
CA SER A 478 -15.26 11.96 36.41
C SER A 478 -13.75 12.02 36.23
N SER A 479 -13.12 13.08 36.72
CA SER A 479 -11.65 13.21 36.72
C SER A 479 -11.13 12.94 38.14
N ARG A 480 -9.99 12.22 38.21
CA ARG A 480 -9.22 12.09 39.45
C ARG A 480 -7.75 12.38 39.17
N GLU A 481 -7.09 12.98 40.15
CA GLU A 481 -5.65 13.18 40.08
C GLU A 481 -4.93 11.86 40.33
N VAL A 482 -4.01 11.53 39.40
CA VAL A 482 -3.09 10.38 39.54
C VAL A 482 -1.66 10.84 39.25
N GLY A 483 -0.72 9.99 39.63
CA GLY A 483 0.71 10.20 39.33
C GLY A 483 1.18 9.41 38.12
N MET A 484 2.20 9.91 37.44
CA MET A 484 2.99 9.19 36.47
C MET A 484 4.46 9.20 36.89
N VAL A 485 5.07 8.02 36.96
CA VAL A 485 6.52 7.87 37.14
C VAL A 485 7.16 7.39 35.85
N ARG A 486 8.18 8.10 35.38
CA ARG A 486 9.03 7.70 34.26
C ARG A 486 10.40 7.27 34.76
N ILE A 487 10.82 6.07 34.41
CA ILE A 487 12.09 5.47 34.83
C ILE A 487 12.94 5.24 33.60
N TYR A 488 14.05 5.96 33.47
CA TYR A 488 14.96 5.86 32.34
C TYR A 488 16.13 4.94 32.66
N MET A 489 16.43 3.99 31.77
CA MET A 489 17.46 2.97 31.96
C MET A 489 18.13 2.56 30.63
N LYS A 490 19.27 1.85 30.72
CA LYS A 490 19.90 1.27 29.54
C LYS A 490 19.14 0.02 29.09
N PRO A 491 18.94 -0.21 27.78
CA PRO A 491 18.08 -1.30 27.29
C PRO A 491 18.63 -2.70 27.58
N ARG A 492 19.97 -2.86 27.69
CA ARG A 492 20.63 -4.12 28.00
C ARG A 492 20.86 -4.36 29.48
N GLU A 493 20.32 -3.50 30.33
CA GLU A 493 20.44 -3.66 31.77
C GLU A 493 19.64 -4.87 32.24
N LYS A 494 20.30 -5.73 33.03
CA LYS A 494 19.74 -7.00 33.52
C LYS A 494 19.60 -6.94 35.03
N THR A 495 18.61 -7.65 35.57
CA THR A 495 18.47 -7.86 37.01
C THR A 495 19.61 -8.73 37.53
N VAL A 496 20.17 -8.37 38.70
CA VAL A 496 21.15 -9.21 39.41
C VAL A 496 20.37 -10.35 40.08
N GLY A 497 20.25 -11.48 39.38
CA GLY A 497 19.57 -12.67 39.91
C GLY A 497 20.46 -13.46 40.86
N LYS A 498 19.97 -13.76 42.05
CA LYS A 498 20.50 -14.85 42.91
C LYS A 498 20.20 -16.18 42.20
N GLY A 499 21.22 -16.86 41.80
CA GLY A 499 21.38 -18.22 41.37
C GLY A 499 20.17 -19.14 41.16
N ASN A 500 19.89 -19.41 39.87
CA ASN A 500 19.48 -20.74 39.46
C ASN A 500 20.15 -21.00 38.09
N TRP A 501 20.83 -22.13 37.97
CA TRP A 501 21.70 -22.54 36.84
C TRP A 501 21.00 -22.52 35.46
N PHE A 502 19.67 -22.48 35.40
CA PHE A 502 18.90 -22.46 34.15
C PHE A 502 18.08 -21.16 33.89
N GLY A 503 18.15 -20.14 34.78
CA GLY A 503 17.42 -18.90 34.67
C GLY A 503 18.31 -17.75 34.22
N GLY A 504 18.40 -17.47 32.92
CA GLY A 504 19.13 -16.31 32.38
C GLY A 504 18.59 -14.99 32.95
N ALA A 505 19.49 -14.03 33.30
CA ALA A 505 19.14 -12.71 33.83
C ALA A 505 18.17 -11.99 32.87
N LYS A 506 16.99 -11.61 33.38
CA LYS A 506 15.93 -10.95 32.60
C LYS A 506 16.26 -9.48 32.36
N PRO A 507 15.82 -8.86 31.25
CA PRO A 507 15.93 -7.43 31.06
C PRO A 507 15.22 -6.64 32.16
N LEU A 508 15.87 -5.62 32.71
CA LEU A 508 15.36 -4.84 33.85
C LEU A 508 13.99 -4.22 33.59
N TYR A 509 13.77 -3.67 32.40
CA TYR A 509 12.48 -3.05 32.03
C TYR A 509 11.31 -4.06 32.10
N ARG A 510 11.53 -5.31 31.67
CA ARG A 510 10.51 -6.37 31.78
C ARG A 510 10.19 -6.71 33.22
N GLU A 511 11.21 -6.80 34.05
CA GLU A 511 11.04 -7.10 35.46
C GLU A 511 10.24 -5.99 36.16
N LEU A 512 10.56 -4.71 35.88
CA LEU A 512 9.83 -3.56 36.44
C LEU A 512 8.35 -3.56 36.05
N VAL A 513 8.02 -3.85 34.77
CA VAL A 513 6.63 -3.94 34.32
C VAL A 513 5.90 -5.10 35.01
N MET A 514 6.55 -6.26 35.19
CA MET A 514 5.97 -7.40 35.87
C MET A 514 5.72 -7.11 37.36
N GLN A 515 6.68 -6.49 38.05
CA GLN A 515 6.57 -6.10 39.44
C GLN A 515 5.49 -5.01 39.62
N ALA A 516 5.38 -4.05 38.70
CA ALA A 516 4.33 -3.03 38.71
C ALA A 516 2.94 -3.68 38.62
N LYS A 517 2.76 -4.67 37.73
CA LYS A 517 1.50 -5.44 37.64
C LYS A 517 1.20 -6.20 38.94
N ALA A 518 2.21 -6.84 39.53
CA ALA A 518 2.06 -7.58 40.80
C ALA A 518 1.74 -6.66 42.00
N SER A 519 2.19 -5.39 41.93
CA SER A 519 1.93 -4.36 42.97
C SER A 519 0.62 -3.59 42.75
N GLY A 520 -0.21 -3.98 41.77
CA GLY A 520 -1.49 -3.33 41.50
C GLY A 520 -1.40 -1.94 40.88
N ILE A 521 -0.27 -1.58 40.25
CA ILE A 521 -0.13 -0.33 39.50
C ILE A 521 -1.11 -0.34 38.33
N MET A 522 -1.88 0.73 38.19
CA MET A 522 -2.98 0.85 37.22
C MET A 522 -2.51 0.67 35.75
N ASN A 523 -1.39 1.25 35.38
CA ASN A 523 -0.81 1.11 34.05
C ASN A 523 0.73 1.09 34.09
N ALA A 524 1.34 0.20 33.29
CA ALA A 524 2.79 0.08 33.18
C ALA A 524 3.19 -0.22 31.73
N ILE A 525 3.91 0.70 31.09
CA ILE A 525 4.34 0.61 29.70
C ILE A 525 5.86 0.78 29.62
N ALA A 526 6.52 0.03 28.74
CA ALA A 526 7.93 0.22 28.43
C ALA A 526 8.10 0.53 26.93
N HIS A 527 8.81 1.60 26.62
CA HIS A 527 9.12 2.02 25.25
C HIS A 527 10.58 2.49 25.15
N GLN A 528 11.12 2.45 23.92
CA GLN A 528 12.47 2.92 23.62
C GLN A 528 12.40 4.36 23.13
N THR A 529 13.37 5.20 23.53
CA THR A 529 13.48 6.59 23.03
C THR A 529 14.13 6.58 21.67
N HIS A 530 13.78 7.56 20.82
CA HIS A 530 14.39 7.70 19.48
C HIS A 530 15.74 8.44 19.51
N PHE A 531 15.92 9.34 20.45
CA PHE A 531 17.10 10.16 20.59
C PHE A 531 17.27 10.63 22.03
N GLY A 532 18.50 10.63 22.54
CA GLY A 532 18.77 11.14 23.89
C GLY A 532 19.93 10.44 24.60
N TYR A 533 20.09 10.76 25.89
CA TYR A 533 21.02 10.08 26.78
C TYR A 533 20.40 9.91 28.17
N SER A 534 20.94 8.99 28.95
CA SER A 534 20.52 8.72 30.32
C SER A 534 21.74 8.71 31.25
N ASN A 535 21.61 9.28 32.46
CA ASN A 535 22.65 9.34 33.48
C ASN A 535 23.98 9.92 32.98
N ASN A 536 23.96 11.06 32.31
CA ASN A 536 25.13 11.73 31.74
C ASN A 536 25.96 10.84 30.81
N GLY A 537 25.34 9.82 30.20
CA GLY A 537 25.97 8.95 29.22
C GLY A 537 26.18 9.63 27.88
N LYS A 538 26.71 8.90 26.92
CA LYS A 538 26.87 9.39 25.54
C LYS A 538 25.51 9.61 24.91
N LEU A 539 25.40 10.67 24.11
CA LEU A 539 24.24 10.91 23.26
C LEU A 539 24.03 9.73 22.32
N GLN A 540 22.81 9.22 22.28
CA GLN A 540 22.38 8.08 21.47
C GLN A 540 21.34 8.57 20.48
N ASP A 541 21.45 8.16 19.24
CA ASP A 541 20.55 8.47 18.15
C ASP A 541 20.05 7.17 17.51
N GLU A 542 18.84 7.17 17.04
CA GLU A 542 18.24 6.05 16.29
C GLU A 542 18.87 5.92 14.89
N GLY A 543 20.10 6.31 14.68
CA GLY A 543 20.88 6.28 13.44
C GLY A 543 20.08 5.79 12.22
N PHE A 544 20.16 6.49 11.12
CA PHE A 544 19.35 6.27 9.91
C PHE A 544 19.47 4.84 9.31
N GLU A 545 20.44 4.04 9.70
CA GLU A 545 20.78 2.77 9.04
C GLU A 545 20.72 1.51 9.93
N ILE A 546 20.80 1.66 11.25
CA ILE A 546 20.77 0.51 12.19
C ILE A 546 20.04 0.92 13.46
N PRO A 547 18.99 0.16 13.90
CA PRO A 547 18.38 0.40 15.20
C PRO A 547 19.45 0.37 16.28
N ASN A 548 19.68 1.48 16.95
CA ASN A 548 20.67 1.56 18.00
C ASN A 548 20.20 0.77 19.23
N PRO A 549 20.77 -0.40 19.52
CA PRO A 549 20.31 -1.24 20.63
C PRO A 549 20.63 -0.63 22.00
N ASP A 550 21.35 0.47 22.05
CA ASP A 550 21.76 1.15 23.28
C ASP A 550 20.91 2.42 23.56
N LEU A 551 19.86 2.69 22.73
CA LEU A 551 18.89 3.75 23.00
C LEU A 551 18.23 3.57 24.37
N THR A 552 18.06 4.68 25.06
CA THR A 552 17.47 4.69 26.43
C THR A 552 16.07 4.06 26.44
N MET A 553 15.84 3.13 27.37
CA MET A 553 14.51 2.60 27.66
C MET A 553 13.82 3.48 28.71
N CYS A 554 12.52 3.74 28.50
CA CYS A 554 11.65 4.40 29.44
C CYS A 554 10.55 3.43 29.90
N VAL A 555 10.38 3.27 31.21
CA VAL A 555 9.23 2.59 31.80
C VAL A 555 8.34 3.66 32.42
N GLU A 556 7.08 3.73 31.96
CA GLU A 556 6.05 4.62 32.52
C GLU A 556 5.11 3.82 33.40
N LEU A 557 4.89 4.31 34.63
CA LEU A 557 3.98 3.74 35.60
C LEU A 557 2.93 4.79 35.97
N ILE A 558 1.65 4.43 35.91
CA ILE A 558 0.52 5.32 36.26
C ILE A 558 -0.28 4.66 37.38
N ALA A 559 -0.42 5.36 38.48
CA ALA A 559 -1.24 4.97 39.62
C ALA A 559 -1.40 6.16 40.60
N ASP A 560 -2.08 5.94 41.71
CA ASP A 560 -2.13 6.92 42.78
C ASP A 560 -0.72 7.19 43.35
N ARG A 561 -0.48 8.42 43.75
CA ARG A 561 0.85 8.89 44.21
C ARG A 561 1.44 7.98 45.27
N GLU A 562 0.66 7.60 46.26
CA GLU A 562 1.10 6.75 47.39
C GLU A 562 1.57 5.37 46.91
N GLN A 563 0.83 4.77 45.98
CA GLN A 563 1.19 3.48 45.38
C GLN A 563 2.51 3.58 44.57
N LEU A 564 2.72 4.65 43.83
CA LEU A 564 3.95 4.89 43.08
C LEU A 564 5.16 5.10 43.98
N GLU A 565 4.99 5.88 45.08
CA GLU A 565 6.03 6.07 46.08
C GLU A 565 6.37 4.75 46.78
N GLN A 566 5.37 3.97 47.17
CA GLN A 566 5.57 2.66 47.81
C GLN A 566 6.28 1.69 46.85
N PHE A 567 5.89 1.66 45.56
CA PHE A 567 6.55 0.86 44.55
C PHE A 567 8.03 1.23 44.40
N CYS A 568 8.35 2.53 44.31
CA CYS A 568 9.72 3.00 44.23
C CYS A 568 10.55 2.67 45.48
N ARG A 569 9.96 2.74 46.66
CA ARG A 569 10.62 2.36 47.95
C ARG A 569 10.89 0.85 47.99
N THR A 570 9.90 0.03 47.64
CA THR A 570 9.99 -1.44 47.68
C THR A 570 11.02 -1.96 46.70
N HIS A 571 11.09 -1.36 45.50
CA HIS A 571 11.99 -1.77 44.43
C HIS A 571 13.24 -0.88 44.29
N GLY A 572 13.61 -0.15 45.33
CA GLY A 572 14.72 0.81 45.35
C GLY A 572 16.08 0.20 44.90
N THR A 573 16.31 -1.07 45.17
CA THR A 573 17.52 -1.78 44.68
C THR A 573 17.58 -1.90 43.15
N LEU A 574 16.45 -2.11 42.48
CA LEU A 574 16.34 -2.16 41.01
C LEU A 574 16.42 -0.77 40.37
N LEU A 575 16.00 0.25 41.12
CA LEU A 575 15.90 1.63 40.70
C LEU A 575 17.16 2.46 41.02
N ARG A 576 18.15 1.87 41.66
CA ARG A 576 19.43 2.53 42.01
C ARG A 576 20.15 3.00 40.75
N ASN A 577 20.60 4.27 40.75
CA ASN A 577 21.26 4.91 39.63
C ASN A 577 20.39 5.06 38.36
N LYS A 578 19.05 5.16 38.52
CA LYS A 578 18.12 5.49 37.43
C LYS A 578 17.67 6.92 37.53
N VAL A 579 17.33 7.53 36.38
CA VAL A 579 16.63 8.81 36.34
C VAL A 579 15.15 8.53 36.51
N ILE A 580 14.55 9.04 37.57
CA ILE A 580 13.14 8.85 37.90
C ILE A 580 12.50 10.24 37.89
N ILE A 581 11.46 10.40 37.06
CA ILE A 581 10.71 11.65 36.96
C ILE A 581 9.26 11.36 37.39
N TYR A 582 8.73 12.16 38.30
CA TYR A 582 7.32 12.13 38.68
C TYR A 582 6.57 13.31 38.03
N LYS A 583 5.34 13.05 37.55
CA LYS A 583 4.41 14.06 37.00
C LYS A 583 3.02 13.84 37.60
N HIS A 584 2.31 14.93 37.89
CA HIS A 584 0.86 14.91 38.12
C HIS A 584 0.14 14.85 36.79
N ILE A 585 -0.88 13.99 36.68
CA ILE A 585 -1.77 13.86 35.50
C ILE A 585 -3.20 13.66 35.99
N GLU A 586 -4.17 13.99 35.14
CA GLU A 586 -5.58 13.66 35.38
C GLU A 586 -5.94 12.37 34.66
N HIS A 587 -6.63 11.49 35.35
CA HIS A 587 -7.27 10.31 34.79
C HIS A 587 -8.77 10.57 34.65
N TRP A 588 -9.31 10.36 33.46
CA TRP A 588 -10.73 10.54 33.18
C TRP A 588 -11.41 9.18 33.05
N ASP A 589 -12.41 8.95 33.94
CA ASP A 589 -13.29 7.79 33.86
C ASP A 589 -14.59 8.20 33.17
N VAL A 590 -15.00 7.43 32.16
CA VAL A 590 -16.26 7.60 31.44
C VAL A 590 -17.28 6.68 32.07
N LEU A 591 -18.25 7.23 32.81
CA LEU A 591 -19.28 6.48 33.52
C LEU A 591 -20.56 6.39 32.69
N ASP A 592 -21.11 5.18 32.54
CA ASP A 592 -22.42 4.96 31.93
C ASP A 592 -23.54 5.40 32.88
N HIS A 593 -24.49 6.19 32.37
CA HIS A 593 -25.61 6.76 33.14
C HIS A 593 -26.66 5.72 33.61
N SER A 594 -26.46 4.43 33.38
CA SER A 594 -27.49 3.40 33.60
C SER A 594 -27.54 2.78 35.00
N LEU A 595 -26.62 3.12 35.90
CA LEU A 595 -26.53 2.48 37.23
C LEU A 595 -26.99 3.31 38.41
N ASP A 596 -27.24 4.63 38.28
CA ASP A 596 -27.61 5.50 39.38
C ASP A 596 -29.14 5.69 39.57
N THR A 597 -29.98 5.21 38.65
CA THR A 597 -31.45 5.34 38.78
C THR A 597 -32.10 4.23 39.60
N GLU A 598 -31.45 3.11 39.84
CA GLU A 598 -32.01 2.03 40.68
C GLU A 598 -31.74 2.22 42.16
N LYS A 599 -30.71 2.97 42.56
CA LYS A 599 -30.44 3.25 43.98
C LYS A 599 -31.27 4.39 44.59
N ALA A 600 -31.76 5.32 43.74
CA ALA A 600 -32.58 6.43 44.21
C ALA A 600 -34.06 6.07 44.42
N LEU A 601 -34.52 4.92 43.91
CA LEU A 601 -35.90 4.43 44.04
C LEU A 601 -36.10 3.49 45.23
N THR A 602 -35.02 3.01 45.88
CA THR A 602 -35.12 2.13 47.07
C THR A 602 -35.03 2.88 48.39
N ASP A 603 -34.59 4.16 48.38
CA ASP A 603 -34.49 4.97 49.64
C ASP A 603 -35.71 5.88 49.90
N THR A 604 -36.78 5.81 49.10
CA THR A 604 -38.01 6.58 49.32
C THR A 604 -39.22 5.74 49.79
N THR A 605 -38.98 4.47 50.15
CA THR A 605 -40.01 3.62 50.79
C THR A 605 -39.43 2.93 52.01
N SER A 606 -39.21 3.70 53.07
CA SER A 606 -39.21 3.24 54.48
C SER A 606 -39.61 4.39 55.39
#